data_6f0df7e54f55345bea5e18456f009bd7
#
_entry.id   6f0df7e54f55345bea5e18456f009bd7
#
_cell.length_a   1.000
_cell.length_b   1.000
_cell.length_c   1.000
_cell.angle_alpha   90.00
_cell.angle_beta   90.00
_cell.angle_gamma   90.00
#
_symmetry.space_group_name_H-M   'P 1'
#
loop_
_entity.id
_entity.type
_entity.pdbx_description
1 polymer ?
#
loop_
_entity_poly.entity_id
_entity_poly.type
_entity_poly.pdbx_seq_one_letter_code
_entity_poly.pdbx_strand_id
1 'polypeptide(L)'
;MAEFWSNNDRGYRIKLTIDQVSQNTLANSSQVRVKLDLLNTTTTFTQYSCSAYVDLNGQRIDWSDSPSVLRYNSTISLIDRTITVNHNADGTKSFGFIASFSGSGGWSPGTLTVGSGTFTLTTIPRSSSVVVSSGTIGSAITININRQSSSFKHNLRYQWGNKTGTIASDVDTSAVWTIPLDFASDIPNSTSGSGTIYVDTYNDSTLTGTQQVPFTVTVPDSMKPTLSSISLSDAHTVAGNVVSSADYFIQVYSDIRVNFESASGSYGSTIKGYYAEIVGKGQSTEQNGGTLGNMLYDGQITIRAKVIDSRGRESQLVDKTVTVLKYFPPALSFDVARSGYGSDTLTVTRRASIAPLSVFGTQKNTMTLSFSVAELGSSYFSANNGSASGAWANVSSLVNSSANLYGAFSPTKSYTVKGILSDKFSRTEFTFDVGTESVVMSIAKNGIGFQKIWEKGAIDAKGDAYISGKLFVNNTEVKPSFDKTEILNMVYPVGAIYMSTSSANPSTFIGGTWQRYAQGRTIVGVSENETEFNYVGKTGGAKTHTLTNEEMPSHSHGDKTISSGGRPISSNAGWDNTNVGLYKSTDYNQINAFNKSSGGDQPHNNLQPYITTYIWLRTA
;
A
#
# COMPACT_ATOMS: atom_id res chain seq x y z
N MET A 1 2.95 64.95 6.74
CA MET A 1 3.49 66.22 6.22
C MET A 1 4.94 66.02 5.81
N ALA A 2 5.30 66.43 4.63
CA ALA A 2 6.68 66.43 4.15
C ALA A 2 7.04 67.81 3.59
N GLU A 3 8.25 68.25 3.82
CA GLU A 3 8.76 69.55 3.42
C GLU A 3 9.92 69.39 2.42
N PHE A 4 9.88 70.16 1.32
CA PHE A 4 10.86 70.17 0.27
C PHE A 4 11.33 71.59 -0.01
N TRP A 5 12.61 71.76 -0.17
CA TRP A 5 13.21 73.10 -0.23
C TRP A 5 13.91 73.32 -1.58
N SER A 6 13.81 74.53 -2.08
CA SER A 6 14.54 74.95 -3.27
C SER A 6 16.04 75.23 -2.97
N ASN A 7 16.77 75.47 -4.03
CA ASN A 7 18.01 76.23 -3.97
C ASN A 7 17.79 77.56 -3.20
N ASN A 8 18.87 78.10 -2.65
CA ASN A 8 18.89 79.44 -2.02
C ASN A 8 19.42 80.42 -3.09
N ASP A 9 18.66 81.45 -3.38
CA ASP A 9 19.13 82.56 -4.20
C ASP A 9 19.08 83.87 -3.35
N ARG A 10 20.25 84.36 -2.90
CA ARG A 10 20.42 85.62 -2.15
C ARG A 10 19.55 85.71 -0.89
N GLY A 11 19.34 84.60 -0.20
CA GLY A 11 18.51 84.55 0.99
C GLY A 11 17.01 84.21 0.74
N TYR A 12 16.62 83.97 -0.49
CA TYR A 12 15.29 83.54 -0.86
C TYR A 12 15.25 82.06 -1.13
N ARG A 13 14.21 81.44 -0.63
CA ARG A 13 13.92 80.01 -0.86
C ARG A 13 12.43 79.79 -0.95
N ILE A 14 11.99 78.83 -1.73
CA ILE A 14 10.64 78.31 -1.58
C ILE A 14 10.64 77.00 -0.81
N LYS A 15 9.60 76.85 -0.01
CA LYS A 15 9.27 75.63 0.72
C LYS A 15 7.97 75.06 0.22
N LEU A 16 8.05 73.88 -0.35
CA LEU A 16 6.87 73.08 -0.71
C LEU A 16 6.53 72.16 0.44
N THR A 17 5.33 72.24 0.97
CA THR A 17 4.78 71.34 1.99
C THR A 17 3.70 70.52 1.34
N ILE A 18 3.79 69.19 1.45
CA ILE A 18 2.77 68.28 0.98
C ILE A 18 2.27 67.49 2.21
N ASP A 19 0.97 67.49 2.43
CA ASP A 19 0.37 66.88 3.57
C ASP A 19 -0.90 66.10 3.17
N GLN A 20 -0.99 64.83 3.58
CA GLN A 20 -2.18 64.04 3.42
C GLN A 20 -3.14 64.37 4.57
N VAL A 21 -4.20 65.13 4.30
CA VAL A 21 -5.11 65.69 5.31
C VAL A 21 -6.15 64.66 5.76
N SER A 22 -6.69 63.88 4.79
CA SER A 22 -7.68 62.89 5.09
C SER A 22 -7.75 61.84 4.00
N GLN A 23 -8.38 60.71 4.31
CA GLN A 23 -8.66 59.63 3.37
C GLN A 23 -10.17 59.41 3.28
N ASN A 24 -10.64 59.12 2.07
CA ASN A 24 -11.98 58.63 1.82
C ASN A 24 -11.88 57.19 1.30
N THR A 25 -12.09 56.21 2.17
CA THR A 25 -12.03 54.79 1.89
C THR A 25 -13.04 54.36 0.84
N LEU A 26 -14.22 54.95 0.86
CA LEU A 26 -15.28 54.64 -0.10
C LEU A 26 -14.93 55.09 -1.51
N ALA A 27 -14.53 56.36 -1.65
CA ALA A 27 -14.14 56.95 -2.94
C ALA A 27 -12.72 56.54 -3.40
N ASN A 28 -11.98 55.81 -2.57
CA ASN A 28 -10.58 55.45 -2.81
C ASN A 28 -9.70 56.65 -3.17
N SER A 29 -9.83 57.73 -2.38
CA SER A 29 -9.14 58.98 -2.60
C SER A 29 -8.64 59.61 -1.33
N SER A 30 -7.66 60.48 -1.44
CA SER A 30 -7.14 61.27 -0.33
C SER A 30 -7.26 62.75 -0.62
N GLN A 31 -7.48 63.56 0.42
CA GLN A 31 -7.30 65.00 0.37
C GLN A 31 -5.85 65.34 0.68
N VAL A 32 -5.19 65.99 -0.28
CA VAL A 32 -3.79 66.36 -0.17
C VAL A 32 -3.70 67.87 -0.17
N ARG A 33 -3.23 68.43 0.91
CA ARG A 33 -2.95 69.87 1.03
C ARG A 33 -1.55 70.13 0.50
N VAL A 34 -1.45 71.03 -0.42
CA VAL A 34 -0.24 71.51 -1.00
C VAL A 34 -0.04 72.98 -0.59
N LYS A 35 1.08 73.32 -0.01
CA LYS A 35 1.39 74.65 0.39
C LYS A 35 2.77 75.04 -0.14
N LEU A 36 2.85 76.16 -0.86
CA LEU A 36 4.10 76.73 -1.32
C LEU A 36 4.31 78.08 -0.65
N ASP A 37 5.35 78.16 0.14
CA ASP A 37 5.73 79.36 0.86
C ASP A 37 7.04 79.93 0.24
N LEU A 38 7.10 81.24 0.08
CA LEU A 38 8.31 81.94 -0.22
C LEU A 38 8.88 82.56 1.04
N LEU A 39 10.12 82.21 1.38
CA LEU A 39 10.82 82.69 2.56
C LEU A 39 11.90 83.71 2.10
N ASN A 40 12.00 84.74 2.89
CA ASN A 40 12.99 85.78 2.67
C ASN A 40 13.81 86.01 3.97
N THR A 41 15.15 85.79 3.92
CA THR A 41 16.07 86.00 5.01
C THR A 41 17.02 87.15 4.74
N THR A 42 16.68 87.98 3.78
CA THR A 42 17.52 89.10 3.28
C THR A 42 16.73 90.41 3.28
N THR A 43 16.93 91.27 2.33
CA THR A 43 16.25 92.58 2.22
C THR A 43 14.80 92.42 1.77
N THR A 44 13.94 93.39 2.12
CA THR A 44 12.60 93.49 1.61
C THR A 44 12.60 93.78 0.12
N PHE A 45 11.73 93.06 -0.64
CA PHE A 45 11.50 93.43 -2.04
C PHE A 45 10.02 93.75 -2.27
N THR A 46 9.74 94.60 -3.24
CA THR A 46 8.37 95.01 -3.62
C THR A 46 8.32 95.28 -5.13
N GLN A 47 7.10 95.34 -5.63
CA GLN A 47 6.74 95.75 -7.00
C GLN A 47 7.33 94.92 -8.15
N TYR A 48 7.56 93.64 -7.92
CA TYR A 48 8.02 92.75 -8.96
C TYR A 48 6.84 91.82 -9.35
N SER A 49 6.70 91.59 -10.62
CA SER A 49 5.83 90.54 -11.12
C SER A 49 6.45 89.18 -10.77
N CYS A 50 5.74 88.41 -10.02
CA CYS A 50 6.14 87.10 -9.61
C CYS A 50 5.17 86.03 -10.08
N SER A 51 5.68 84.89 -10.44
CA SER A 51 4.87 83.71 -10.73
C SER A 51 5.43 82.51 -10.03
N ALA A 52 4.58 81.62 -9.66
CA ALA A 52 4.94 80.33 -9.07
C ALA A 52 3.97 79.26 -9.55
N TYR A 53 4.43 78.03 -9.52
CA TYR A 53 3.55 76.92 -9.71
C TYR A 53 3.99 75.70 -8.90
N VAL A 54 3.02 74.87 -8.65
CA VAL A 54 3.26 73.50 -8.17
C VAL A 54 2.60 72.57 -9.17
N ASP A 55 3.41 71.65 -9.70
CA ASP A 55 2.92 70.52 -10.44
C ASP A 55 2.90 69.30 -9.49
N LEU A 56 1.72 68.72 -9.29
CA LEU A 56 1.53 67.65 -8.33
C LEU A 56 0.50 66.65 -8.88
N ASN A 57 0.92 65.39 -8.98
CA ASN A 57 0.07 64.35 -9.56
C ASN A 57 -0.48 64.70 -10.96
N GLY A 58 0.34 65.35 -11.79
CA GLY A 58 -0.05 65.80 -13.12
C GLY A 58 -1.02 67.00 -13.16
N GLN A 59 -1.32 67.59 -12.03
CA GLN A 59 -2.14 68.83 -11.92
C GLN A 59 -1.22 70.00 -11.63
N ARG A 60 -1.35 71.04 -12.42
CA ARG A 60 -0.61 72.27 -12.27
C ARG A 60 -1.48 73.29 -11.52
N ILE A 61 -0.90 73.87 -10.46
CA ILE A 61 -1.48 74.93 -9.67
C ILE A 61 -0.59 76.19 -9.86
N ASP A 62 -1.09 77.17 -10.52
CA ASP A 62 -0.38 78.40 -10.80
C ASP A 62 -0.76 79.48 -9.77
N TRP A 63 0.20 80.31 -9.51
CA TRP A 63 0.06 81.54 -8.75
C TRP A 63 0.83 82.66 -9.41
N SER A 64 0.22 83.86 -9.40
CA SER A 64 0.94 85.08 -9.83
C SER A 64 0.42 86.26 -9.07
N ASP A 65 1.29 87.17 -8.77
CA ASP A 65 0.98 88.43 -8.15
C ASP A 65 1.93 89.51 -8.64
N SER A 66 1.46 90.76 -8.71
CA SER A 66 2.27 91.90 -9.13
C SER A 66 1.65 93.20 -8.60
N PRO A 67 2.28 93.98 -7.76
CA PRO A 67 3.55 93.71 -7.08
C PRO A 67 3.35 92.79 -5.84
N SER A 68 4.30 91.93 -5.59
CA SER A 68 4.38 91.14 -4.39
C SER A 68 5.31 91.79 -3.42
N VAL A 69 4.94 91.83 -2.11
CA VAL A 69 5.76 92.37 -1.05
C VAL A 69 6.17 91.26 -0.10
N LEU A 70 7.48 91.05 0.04
CA LEU A 70 8.04 90.11 1.00
C LEU A 70 9.07 90.82 1.89
N ARG A 71 8.77 91.00 3.15
CA ARG A 71 9.57 91.67 4.13
C ARG A 71 10.79 90.86 4.56
N TYR A 72 11.82 91.50 5.04
CA TYR A 72 12.97 90.84 5.64
C TYR A 72 12.55 89.83 6.74
N ASN A 73 13.14 88.66 6.74
CA ASN A 73 12.91 87.53 7.65
C ASN A 73 11.45 87.20 7.80
N SER A 74 10.73 87.13 6.70
CA SER A 74 9.32 86.82 6.63
C SER A 74 9.01 85.72 5.63
N THR A 75 7.83 85.20 5.72
CA THR A 75 7.32 84.14 4.85
C THR A 75 5.97 84.59 4.29
N ILE A 76 5.77 84.42 3.00
CA ILE A 76 4.49 84.62 2.33
C ILE A 76 4.02 83.30 1.73
N SER A 77 2.76 82.97 1.99
CA SER A 77 2.16 81.78 1.36
C SER A 77 1.69 82.14 -0.07
N LEU A 78 2.28 81.47 -1.05
CA LEU A 78 1.93 81.67 -2.47
C LEU A 78 0.75 80.80 -2.87
N ILE A 79 0.86 79.52 -2.52
CA ILE A 79 -0.21 78.54 -2.85
C ILE A 79 -0.58 77.81 -1.55
N ASP A 80 -1.83 77.70 -1.25
CA ASP A 80 -2.38 76.86 -0.20
C ASP A 80 -3.69 76.28 -0.71
N ARG A 81 -3.64 75.03 -1.15
CA ARG A 81 -4.73 74.33 -1.82
C ARG A 81 -4.84 72.92 -1.33
N THR A 82 -6.06 72.41 -1.25
CA THR A 82 -6.33 71.00 -1.04
C THR A 82 -6.87 70.41 -2.34
N ILE A 83 -6.27 69.33 -2.80
CA ILE A 83 -6.69 68.61 -3.98
C ILE A 83 -7.10 67.20 -3.65
N THR A 84 -7.97 66.65 -4.42
CA THR A 84 -8.36 65.24 -4.32
C THR A 84 -7.41 64.39 -5.19
N VAL A 85 -6.77 63.41 -4.61
CA VAL A 85 -5.92 62.45 -5.33
C VAL A 85 -6.53 61.07 -5.24
N ASN A 86 -6.90 60.50 -6.39
CA ASN A 86 -7.41 59.14 -6.48
C ASN A 86 -6.26 58.15 -6.34
N HIS A 87 -6.47 57.11 -5.54
CA HIS A 87 -5.54 55.99 -5.37
C HIS A 87 -5.71 54.96 -6.50
N ASN A 88 -4.71 54.11 -6.66
CA ASN A 88 -4.79 52.93 -7.53
C ASN A 88 -5.85 51.96 -7.01
N ALA A 89 -6.24 51.00 -7.83
CA ALA A 89 -7.25 50.01 -7.43
C ALA A 89 -6.88 49.20 -6.18
N ASP A 90 -5.60 49.02 -5.90
CA ASP A 90 -5.05 48.37 -4.71
C ASP A 90 -4.98 49.28 -3.45
N GLY A 91 -5.41 50.54 -3.59
CA GLY A 91 -5.37 51.53 -2.53
C GLY A 91 -4.03 52.24 -2.35
N THR A 92 -3.02 51.89 -3.12
CA THR A 92 -1.71 52.58 -3.11
C THR A 92 -1.75 53.83 -3.96
N LYS A 93 -0.91 54.79 -3.67
CA LYS A 93 -0.67 55.94 -4.54
C LYS A 93 0.64 56.58 -4.25
N SER A 94 1.44 56.75 -5.28
CA SER A 94 2.59 57.63 -5.31
C SER A 94 2.47 58.56 -6.51
N PHE A 95 2.94 59.75 -6.37
CA PHE A 95 2.90 60.72 -7.47
C PHE A 95 4.08 61.65 -7.44
N GLY A 96 4.45 62.15 -8.60
CA GLY A 96 5.53 63.13 -8.74
C GLY A 96 5.07 64.55 -8.39
N PHE A 97 6.02 65.36 -7.98
CA PHE A 97 5.81 66.79 -7.80
C PHE A 97 7.04 67.59 -8.23
N ILE A 98 6.80 68.83 -8.59
CA ILE A 98 7.83 69.88 -8.78
C ILE A 98 7.20 71.21 -8.43
N ALA A 99 8.00 72.13 -7.90
CA ALA A 99 7.55 73.51 -7.70
C ALA A 99 8.60 74.52 -8.18
N SER A 100 8.13 75.64 -8.67
CA SER A 100 9.00 76.71 -9.13
C SER A 100 8.43 78.06 -8.79
N PHE A 101 9.27 78.98 -8.54
CA PHE A 101 8.98 80.42 -8.38
C PHE A 101 9.91 81.19 -9.29
N SER A 102 9.42 82.23 -9.90
CA SER A 102 10.21 83.21 -10.68
C SER A 102 9.70 84.61 -10.44
N GLY A 103 10.59 85.50 -10.14
CA GLY A 103 10.33 86.92 -10.06
C GLY A 103 11.02 87.72 -11.16
N SER A 104 10.36 88.80 -11.65
CA SER A 104 10.92 89.72 -12.61
C SER A 104 11.43 90.96 -11.91
N GLY A 105 12.63 91.45 -12.32
CA GLY A 105 13.29 92.64 -11.76
C GLY A 105 14.64 92.33 -11.17
N GLY A 106 15.51 93.33 -11.14
CA GLY A 106 16.94 93.14 -10.78
C GLY A 106 17.23 92.70 -9.33
N TRP A 107 16.29 92.91 -8.44
CA TRP A 107 16.43 92.55 -7.01
C TRP A 107 15.48 91.38 -6.57
N SER A 108 14.67 90.91 -7.45
CA SER A 108 13.84 89.71 -7.14
C SER A 108 14.73 88.45 -7.14
N PRO A 109 14.38 87.42 -6.39
CA PRO A 109 15.05 86.16 -6.57
C PRO A 109 14.89 85.66 -8.03
N GLY A 110 15.92 85.02 -8.52
CA GLY A 110 15.85 84.28 -9.79
C GLY A 110 14.88 83.09 -9.69
N THR A 111 15.04 82.15 -10.56
CA THR A 111 14.22 80.92 -10.51
C THR A 111 14.62 80.10 -9.31
N LEU A 112 13.67 79.89 -8.42
CA LEU A 112 13.77 78.98 -7.28
C LEU A 112 13.02 77.72 -7.63
N THR A 113 13.66 76.56 -7.56
CA THR A 113 13.03 75.33 -7.94
C THR A 113 13.18 74.27 -6.82
N VAL A 114 12.03 73.72 -6.43
CA VAL A 114 12.01 72.44 -5.75
C VAL A 114 12.08 71.38 -6.83
N GLY A 115 13.18 70.63 -6.85
CA GLY A 115 13.39 69.58 -7.87
C GLY A 115 12.28 68.52 -7.88
N SER A 116 12.27 67.77 -8.93
CA SER A 116 11.31 66.63 -9.03
C SER A 116 11.51 65.64 -7.89
N GLY A 117 10.41 65.26 -7.27
CA GLY A 117 10.38 64.28 -6.19
C GLY A 117 9.13 63.39 -6.30
N THR A 118 9.07 62.42 -5.43
CA THR A 118 7.91 61.54 -5.30
C THR A 118 7.35 61.63 -3.90
N PHE A 119 6.04 61.74 -3.80
CA PHE A 119 5.30 61.67 -2.55
C PHE A 119 4.39 60.47 -2.53
N THR A 120 4.47 59.65 -1.46
CA THR A 120 3.66 58.44 -1.31
C THR A 120 2.60 58.67 -0.24
N LEU A 121 1.37 58.48 -0.59
CA LEU A 121 0.26 58.51 0.32
C LEU A 121 0.16 57.25 1.17
N THR A 122 -0.41 57.36 2.35
CA THR A 122 -0.78 56.20 3.14
C THR A 122 -1.80 55.37 2.37
N THR A 123 -1.52 54.09 2.26
CA THR A 123 -2.42 53.15 1.54
C THR A 123 -3.82 53.15 2.14
N ILE A 124 -4.82 53.24 1.29
CA ILE A 124 -6.22 53.06 1.69
C ILE A 124 -6.55 51.57 1.69
N PRO A 125 -6.94 50.98 2.82
CA PRO A 125 -7.32 49.57 2.83
C PRO A 125 -8.48 49.30 1.84
N ARG A 126 -8.33 48.29 1.01
CA ARG A 126 -9.37 47.91 0.03
C ARG A 126 -10.01 46.57 0.35
N SER A 127 -9.23 45.65 0.89
CA SER A 127 -9.70 44.34 1.35
C SER A 127 -9.09 44.03 2.70
N SER A 128 -9.83 43.31 3.53
CA SER A 128 -9.35 42.80 4.80
C SER A 128 -8.54 41.53 4.60
N SER A 129 -7.48 41.32 5.39
CA SER A 129 -6.73 40.07 5.35
C SER A 129 -7.51 38.95 6.05
N VAL A 130 -7.29 37.71 5.59
CA VAL A 130 -8.09 36.57 6.03
C VAL A 130 -7.19 35.41 6.38
N VAL A 131 -7.52 34.71 7.45
CA VAL A 131 -6.86 33.48 7.86
C VAL A 131 -7.91 32.38 7.97
N VAL A 132 -7.63 31.28 7.28
CA VAL A 132 -8.47 30.09 7.25
C VAL A 132 -7.66 28.90 7.76
N SER A 133 -8.20 28.14 8.69
CA SER A 133 -7.59 26.88 9.13
C SER A 133 -7.96 25.74 8.17
N SER A 134 -7.08 24.75 8.05
CA SER A 134 -7.42 23.49 7.40
C SER A 134 -8.59 22.84 8.13
N GLY A 135 -9.44 22.12 7.41
CA GLY A 135 -10.63 21.50 7.96
C GLY A 135 -10.83 20.05 7.54
N THR A 136 -11.90 19.48 8.06
CA THR A 136 -12.39 18.16 7.64
C THR A 136 -13.78 18.33 7.05
N ILE A 137 -14.07 17.68 5.93
CA ILE A 137 -15.40 17.70 5.30
C ILE A 137 -16.45 17.26 6.32
N GLY A 138 -17.53 17.99 6.41
CA GLY A 138 -18.59 17.81 7.40
C GLY A 138 -18.32 18.46 8.77
N SER A 139 -17.14 18.99 9.01
CA SER A 139 -16.80 19.70 10.24
C SER A 139 -16.81 21.21 10.02
N ALA A 140 -17.01 21.95 11.10
CA ALA A 140 -16.96 23.40 11.09
C ALA A 140 -15.51 23.91 11.13
N ILE A 141 -15.24 24.93 10.35
CA ILE A 141 -14.00 25.73 10.42
C ILE A 141 -14.33 27.17 10.75
N THR A 142 -13.38 27.86 11.35
CA THR A 142 -13.49 29.30 11.60
C THR A 142 -12.65 30.06 10.57
N ILE A 143 -13.28 31.02 9.94
CA ILE A 143 -12.67 31.98 9.02
C ILE A 143 -12.49 33.27 9.81
N ASN A 144 -11.24 33.65 10.08
CA ASN A 144 -10.92 34.86 10.81
C ASN A 144 -10.54 35.97 9.83
N ILE A 145 -11.17 37.12 9.98
CA ILE A 145 -10.97 38.30 9.14
C ILE A 145 -10.28 39.36 9.98
N ASN A 146 -9.08 39.76 9.58
CA ASN A 146 -8.40 40.87 10.14
C ASN A 146 -8.94 42.16 9.50
N ARG A 147 -9.97 42.69 10.10
CA ARG A 147 -10.74 43.83 9.62
C ARG A 147 -9.92 45.10 9.63
N GLN A 148 -9.71 45.72 8.47
CA GLN A 148 -8.85 46.88 8.30
C GLN A 148 -9.52 48.22 8.67
N SER A 149 -10.86 48.23 8.78
CA SER A 149 -11.65 49.38 9.19
C SER A 149 -12.90 48.89 9.96
N SER A 150 -13.29 49.61 10.99
CA SER A 150 -14.52 49.30 11.76
C SER A 150 -15.82 49.45 10.93
N SER A 151 -15.75 50.16 9.80
CA SER A 151 -16.87 50.28 8.87
C SER A 151 -16.98 49.11 7.87
N PHE A 152 -15.98 48.24 7.80
CA PHE A 152 -15.99 47.14 6.83
C PHE A 152 -16.92 46.03 7.27
N LYS A 153 -17.71 45.54 6.33
CA LYS A 153 -18.49 44.32 6.42
C LYS A 153 -18.04 43.36 5.32
N HIS A 154 -18.24 42.07 5.52
CA HIS A 154 -17.72 41.08 4.61
C HIS A 154 -18.79 40.09 4.17
N ASN A 155 -18.81 39.76 2.89
CA ASN A 155 -19.54 38.63 2.36
C ASN A 155 -18.53 37.53 1.97
N LEU A 156 -18.75 36.35 2.49
CA LEU A 156 -17.89 35.21 2.29
C LEU A 156 -18.56 34.22 1.35
N ARG A 157 -17.84 33.79 0.36
CA ARG A 157 -18.28 32.77 -0.61
C ARG A 157 -17.15 31.80 -0.87
N TYR A 158 -17.49 30.59 -1.26
CA TYR A 158 -16.50 29.58 -1.62
C TYR A 158 -16.59 29.21 -3.09
N GLN A 159 -15.48 28.68 -3.58
CA GLN A 159 -15.37 27.90 -4.81
C GLN A 159 -14.66 26.59 -4.50
N TRP A 160 -15.30 25.47 -4.84
CA TRP A 160 -14.77 24.13 -4.73
C TRP A 160 -15.00 23.38 -6.06
N GLY A 161 -13.95 23.22 -6.86
CA GLY A 161 -14.11 22.77 -8.24
C GLY A 161 -15.10 23.67 -8.99
N ASN A 162 -16.18 23.08 -9.49
CA ASN A 162 -17.27 23.80 -10.17
C ASN A 162 -18.37 24.29 -9.22
N LYS A 163 -18.30 23.93 -7.92
CA LYS A 163 -19.28 24.35 -6.92
C LYS A 163 -18.92 25.71 -6.38
N THR A 164 -19.93 26.56 -6.25
CA THR A 164 -19.83 27.88 -5.60
C THR A 164 -20.99 28.06 -4.66
N GLY A 165 -20.78 28.86 -3.61
CA GLY A 165 -21.86 29.19 -2.71
C GLY A 165 -21.49 30.28 -1.71
N THR A 166 -22.48 30.82 -1.01
CA THR A 166 -22.31 31.79 0.04
C THR A 166 -22.04 31.06 1.36
N ILE A 167 -21.00 31.51 2.08
CA ILE A 167 -20.68 31.02 3.42
C ILE A 167 -21.44 31.85 4.47
N ALA A 168 -21.27 33.15 4.40
CA ALA A 168 -21.91 34.10 5.31
C ALA A 168 -21.96 35.50 4.70
N SER A 169 -22.88 36.33 5.15
CA SER A 169 -23.01 37.74 4.74
C SER A 169 -22.98 38.65 5.96
N ASP A 170 -22.59 39.89 5.75
CA ASP A 170 -22.54 40.95 6.76
C ASP A 170 -21.65 40.62 7.98
N VAL A 171 -20.54 39.92 7.70
CA VAL A 171 -19.60 39.44 8.73
C VAL A 171 -18.65 40.55 9.18
N ASP A 172 -18.43 40.69 10.49
CA ASP A 172 -17.45 41.63 11.05
C ASP A 172 -16.00 41.06 10.98
N THR A 173 -15.71 40.11 11.85
CA THR A 173 -14.33 39.64 12.08
C THR A 173 -14.17 38.12 12.00
N SER A 174 -15.25 37.36 12.05
CA SER A 174 -15.18 35.90 11.93
C SER A 174 -16.50 35.30 11.48
N ALA A 175 -16.40 34.18 10.78
CA ALA A 175 -17.54 33.33 10.45
C ALA A 175 -17.18 31.86 10.71
N VAL A 176 -18.18 31.12 11.16
CA VAL A 176 -18.07 29.65 11.28
C VAL A 176 -18.77 29.04 10.06
N TRP A 177 -18.09 28.15 9.39
CA TRP A 177 -18.61 27.47 8.21
C TRP A 177 -18.45 25.96 8.33
N THR A 178 -19.55 25.24 8.22
CA THR A 178 -19.52 23.78 8.11
C THR A 178 -19.26 23.39 6.66
N ILE A 179 -18.17 22.69 6.44
CA ILE A 179 -17.75 22.26 5.10
C ILE A 179 -18.75 21.23 4.56
N PRO A 180 -19.35 21.45 3.38
CA PRO A 180 -20.37 20.55 2.84
C PRO A 180 -19.86 19.13 2.61
N LEU A 181 -20.65 18.13 2.99
CA LEU A 181 -20.30 16.72 2.83
C LEU A 181 -20.10 16.32 1.35
N ASP A 182 -20.84 16.94 0.46
CA ASP A 182 -20.81 16.67 -0.97
C ASP A 182 -19.52 17.11 -1.66
N PHE A 183 -18.64 17.86 -0.98
CA PHE A 183 -17.29 18.16 -1.47
C PHE A 183 -16.46 16.89 -1.65
N ALA A 184 -16.70 15.88 -0.82
CA ALA A 184 -16.04 14.59 -0.96
C ALA A 184 -16.32 13.91 -2.31
N SER A 185 -17.51 14.16 -2.89
CA SER A 185 -17.88 13.57 -4.17
C SER A 185 -17.08 14.11 -5.36
N ASP A 186 -16.50 15.30 -5.23
CA ASP A 186 -15.68 15.91 -6.26
C ASP A 186 -14.21 15.44 -6.22
N ILE A 187 -13.82 14.74 -5.13
CA ILE A 187 -12.49 14.17 -4.94
C ILE A 187 -12.57 12.66 -4.66
N PRO A 188 -13.17 11.87 -5.57
CA PRO A 188 -13.44 10.45 -5.33
C PRO A 188 -12.19 9.58 -5.21
N ASN A 189 -11.03 10.08 -5.65
CA ASN A 189 -9.75 9.39 -5.66
C ASN A 189 -8.70 10.00 -4.71
N SER A 190 -9.11 10.94 -3.86
CA SER A 190 -8.19 11.63 -2.94
C SER A 190 -8.77 11.74 -1.54
N THR A 191 -7.91 11.73 -0.54
CA THR A 191 -8.26 11.94 0.86
C THR A 191 -8.24 13.42 1.25
N SER A 192 -7.81 14.30 0.35
CA SER A 192 -7.78 15.75 0.56
C SER A 192 -8.03 16.50 -0.73
N GLY A 193 -8.50 17.72 -0.61
CA GLY A 193 -8.69 18.63 -1.71
C GLY A 193 -8.58 20.08 -1.26
N SER A 194 -8.54 20.98 -2.22
CA SER A 194 -8.44 22.41 -1.99
C SER A 194 -9.48 23.19 -2.75
N GLY A 195 -9.89 24.29 -2.17
CA GLY A 195 -10.79 25.28 -2.77
C GLY A 195 -10.32 26.69 -2.46
N THR A 196 -11.12 27.65 -2.84
CA THR A 196 -10.85 29.07 -2.60
C THR A 196 -12.03 29.69 -1.84
N ILE A 197 -11.71 30.44 -0.80
CA ILE A 197 -12.65 31.32 -0.13
C ILE A 197 -12.41 32.73 -0.66
N TYR A 198 -13.47 33.37 -1.07
CA TYR A 198 -13.50 34.77 -1.47
C TYR A 198 -14.11 35.57 -0.30
N VAL A 199 -13.43 36.61 0.10
CA VAL A 199 -13.89 37.55 1.12
C VAL A 199 -14.06 38.91 0.47
N ASP A 200 -15.28 39.23 0.12
CA ASP A 200 -15.66 40.47 -0.50
C ASP A 200 -15.84 41.51 0.64
N THR A 201 -15.00 42.54 0.65
CA THR A 201 -15.02 43.62 1.66
C THR A 201 -15.89 44.76 1.18
N TYR A 202 -16.86 45.15 1.97
CA TYR A 202 -17.76 46.26 1.70
C TYR A 202 -17.53 47.37 2.70
N ASN A 203 -17.59 48.61 2.23
CA ASN A 203 -17.79 49.79 3.06
C ASN A 203 -19.19 50.33 2.75
N ASP A 204 -20.10 50.26 3.70
CA ASP A 204 -21.53 50.33 3.46
C ASP A 204 -22.01 49.37 2.37
N SER A 205 -22.59 49.83 1.28
CA SER A 205 -23.04 49.01 0.16
C SER A 205 -22.00 48.84 -0.97
N THR A 206 -20.84 49.49 -0.85
CA THR A 206 -19.81 49.52 -1.94
C THR A 206 -18.76 48.46 -1.69
N LEU A 207 -18.58 47.58 -2.69
CA LEU A 207 -17.46 46.62 -2.73
C LEU A 207 -16.14 47.38 -2.87
N THR A 208 -15.28 47.30 -1.86
CA THR A 208 -13.98 47.97 -1.85
C THR A 208 -12.86 47.06 -2.35
N GLY A 209 -12.99 45.75 -2.17
CA GLY A 209 -12.02 44.77 -2.66
C GLY A 209 -12.39 43.35 -2.26
N THR A 210 -11.77 42.39 -2.90
CA THR A 210 -11.94 40.96 -2.64
C THR A 210 -10.60 40.35 -2.31
N GLN A 211 -10.54 39.59 -1.22
CA GLN A 211 -9.40 38.73 -0.87
C GLN A 211 -9.73 37.30 -1.25
N GLN A 212 -8.76 36.62 -1.86
CA GLN A 212 -8.84 35.20 -2.18
C GLN A 212 -7.90 34.45 -1.26
N VAL A 213 -8.40 33.39 -0.60
CA VAL A 213 -7.60 32.56 0.29
C VAL A 213 -7.85 31.09 -0.02
N PRO A 214 -6.81 30.32 -0.31
CA PRO A 214 -6.97 28.89 -0.45
C PRO A 214 -7.31 28.25 0.89
N PHE A 215 -8.15 27.22 0.86
CA PHE A 215 -8.40 26.33 2.00
C PHE A 215 -8.21 24.89 1.57
N THR A 216 -7.77 24.07 2.49
CA THR A 216 -7.59 22.64 2.28
C THR A 216 -8.45 21.89 3.26
N VAL A 217 -9.09 20.86 2.76
CA VAL A 217 -9.92 19.97 3.59
C VAL A 217 -9.56 18.52 3.36
N THR A 218 -9.75 17.73 4.41
CA THR A 218 -9.57 16.27 4.37
C THR A 218 -10.92 15.57 4.39
N VAL A 219 -11.00 14.44 3.74
CA VAL A 219 -12.16 13.55 3.82
C VAL A 219 -12.14 12.86 5.18
N PRO A 220 -13.23 12.89 5.98
CA PRO A 220 -13.24 12.29 7.31
C PRO A 220 -13.11 10.76 7.25
N ASP A 221 -12.52 10.17 8.28
CA ASP A 221 -12.34 8.72 8.36
C ASP A 221 -13.65 7.93 8.41
N SER A 222 -14.75 8.56 8.73
CA SER A 222 -16.09 7.97 8.69
C SER A 222 -16.60 7.72 7.28
N MET A 223 -16.07 8.40 6.26
CA MET A 223 -16.44 8.19 4.85
C MET A 223 -15.67 7.01 4.26
N LYS A 224 -15.89 5.83 4.80
CA LYS A 224 -15.32 4.56 4.36
C LYS A 224 -16.23 3.85 3.37
N PRO A 225 -15.70 2.95 2.52
CA PRO A 225 -16.53 2.06 1.73
C PRO A 225 -17.29 1.10 2.64
N THR A 226 -18.36 0.53 2.13
CA THR A 226 -19.16 -0.47 2.82
C THR A 226 -19.08 -1.81 2.10
N LEU A 227 -19.06 -2.88 2.88
CA LEU A 227 -19.21 -4.25 2.43
C LEU A 227 -20.30 -4.86 3.31
N SER A 228 -21.40 -5.30 2.72
CA SER A 228 -22.55 -5.83 3.49
C SER A 228 -22.32 -7.25 3.96
N SER A 229 -21.83 -8.11 3.09
CA SER A 229 -21.57 -9.52 3.37
C SER A 229 -20.64 -10.13 2.33
N ILE A 230 -20.24 -11.38 2.58
CA ILE A 230 -19.60 -12.23 1.58
C ILE A 230 -20.45 -13.48 1.34
N SER A 231 -20.54 -13.91 0.09
CA SER A 231 -21.08 -15.23 -0.26
C SER A 231 -19.93 -16.16 -0.64
N LEU A 232 -20.07 -17.41 -0.24
CA LEU A 232 -19.05 -18.44 -0.43
C LEU A 232 -19.59 -19.56 -1.30
N SER A 233 -18.72 -20.09 -2.14
CA SER A 233 -18.99 -21.28 -2.93
C SER A 233 -17.72 -22.10 -3.10
N ASP A 234 -17.88 -23.38 -3.44
CA ASP A 234 -16.73 -24.23 -3.72
C ASP A 234 -16.38 -24.14 -5.22
N ALA A 235 -15.16 -23.76 -5.53
CA ALA A 235 -14.67 -23.73 -6.91
C ALA A 235 -14.36 -25.15 -7.42
N HIS A 236 -14.13 -26.13 -6.53
CA HIS A 236 -13.97 -27.54 -6.89
C HIS A 236 -15.33 -28.21 -7.06
N THR A 237 -15.74 -28.41 -8.32
CA THR A 237 -17.08 -28.84 -8.68
C THR A 237 -17.55 -30.12 -7.96
N VAL A 238 -16.67 -31.14 -7.84
CA VAL A 238 -17.03 -32.40 -7.18
C VAL A 238 -17.26 -32.18 -5.70
N ALA A 239 -16.39 -31.46 -5.02
CA ALA A 239 -16.52 -31.16 -3.59
C ALA A 239 -17.79 -30.33 -3.32
N GLY A 240 -18.01 -29.27 -4.09
CA GLY A 240 -19.22 -28.45 -4.00
C GLY A 240 -20.51 -29.23 -4.20
N ASN A 241 -20.55 -30.16 -5.17
CA ASN A 241 -21.72 -31.01 -5.43
C ASN A 241 -21.97 -32.06 -4.32
N VAL A 242 -20.89 -32.57 -3.72
CA VAL A 242 -21.02 -33.55 -2.62
C VAL A 242 -21.56 -32.88 -1.37
N VAL A 243 -21.06 -31.73 -1.01
CA VAL A 243 -21.47 -31.02 0.22
C VAL A 243 -22.77 -30.24 0.02
N SER A 244 -22.94 -29.59 -1.14
CA SER A 244 -24.07 -28.73 -1.51
C SER A 244 -24.41 -27.69 -0.43
N SER A 245 -23.41 -27.01 0.12
CA SER A 245 -23.58 -26.03 1.18
C SER A 245 -22.52 -24.94 1.05
N ALA A 246 -22.86 -23.71 1.41
CA ALA A 246 -21.95 -22.58 1.47
C ALA A 246 -21.23 -22.46 2.84
N ASP A 247 -21.57 -23.33 3.80
CA ASP A 247 -21.03 -23.28 5.17
C ASP A 247 -20.15 -24.49 5.50
N TYR A 248 -20.06 -25.46 4.57
CA TYR A 248 -19.23 -26.65 4.72
C TYR A 248 -18.37 -26.85 3.49
N PHE A 249 -17.11 -27.20 3.72
CA PHE A 249 -16.11 -27.46 2.68
C PHE A 249 -15.34 -28.73 3.03
N ILE A 250 -14.60 -29.27 2.10
CA ILE A 250 -13.88 -30.56 2.26
C ILE A 250 -12.38 -30.30 2.29
N GLN A 251 -11.72 -30.81 3.31
CA GLN A 251 -10.25 -30.78 3.43
C GLN A 251 -9.61 -31.39 2.18
N VAL A 252 -8.51 -30.80 1.70
CA VAL A 252 -7.73 -31.16 0.51
C VAL A 252 -8.39 -30.80 -0.82
N TYR A 253 -9.69 -30.94 -0.94
CA TYR A 253 -10.41 -30.80 -2.23
C TYR A 253 -11.05 -29.43 -2.43
N SER A 254 -11.72 -28.92 -1.40
CA SER A 254 -12.42 -27.63 -1.56
C SER A 254 -11.46 -26.48 -1.78
N ASP A 255 -11.84 -25.60 -2.68
CA ASP A 255 -11.24 -24.30 -2.93
C ASP A 255 -12.32 -23.22 -2.80
N ILE A 256 -12.28 -22.48 -1.69
CA ILE A 256 -13.35 -21.55 -1.33
C ILE A 256 -13.27 -20.31 -2.21
N ARG A 257 -14.29 -20.08 -3.00
CA ARG A 257 -14.50 -18.86 -3.78
C ARG A 257 -15.25 -17.84 -2.92
N VAL A 258 -14.75 -16.60 -2.92
CA VAL A 258 -15.32 -15.49 -2.16
C VAL A 258 -15.90 -14.44 -3.10
N ASN A 259 -17.20 -14.18 -3.01
CA ASN A 259 -17.85 -13.06 -3.67
C ASN A 259 -18.21 -12.00 -2.64
N PHE A 260 -17.95 -10.75 -2.98
CA PHE A 260 -18.18 -9.60 -2.10
C PHE A 260 -19.54 -8.97 -2.46
N GLU A 261 -20.48 -9.04 -1.54
CA GLU A 261 -21.86 -8.65 -1.79
C GLU A 261 -22.13 -7.20 -1.38
N SER A 262 -22.74 -6.44 -2.29
CA SER A 262 -23.14 -5.05 -2.05
C SER A 262 -21.98 -4.15 -1.57
N ALA A 263 -20.82 -4.33 -2.17
CA ALA A 263 -19.69 -3.44 -1.93
C ALA A 263 -19.92 -2.08 -2.60
N SER A 264 -19.82 -1.00 -1.85
CA SER A 264 -19.98 0.34 -2.40
C SER A 264 -19.02 1.35 -1.77
N GLY A 265 -18.58 2.30 -2.59
CA GLY A 265 -17.80 3.43 -2.10
C GLY A 265 -18.69 4.48 -1.43
N SER A 266 -18.08 5.40 -0.73
CA SER A 266 -18.74 6.50 -0.04
C SER A 266 -18.49 7.82 -0.76
N TYR A 267 -19.51 8.65 -0.94
CA TYR A 267 -19.40 9.97 -1.54
C TYR A 267 -18.58 9.96 -2.84
N GLY A 268 -19.06 9.18 -3.83
CA GLY A 268 -18.47 9.13 -5.18
C GLY A 268 -17.20 8.30 -5.32
N SER A 269 -16.59 7.79 -4.24
CA SER A 269 -15.50 6.83 -4.35
C SER A 269 -16.00 5.50 -4.94
N THR A 270 -15.12 4.78 -5.61
CA THR A 270 -15.41 3.48 -6.23
C THR A 270 -14.58 2.39 -5.56
N ILE A 271 -15.07 1.15 -5.59
CA ILE A 271 -14.26 0.03 -5.10
C ILE A 271 -13.11 -0.20 -6.08
N LYS A 272 -11.88 -0.26 -5.56
CA LYS A 272 -10.63 -0.49 -6.28
C LYS A 272 -9.94 -1.78 -5.90
N GLY A 273 -10.18 -2.26 -4.69
CA GLY A 273 -9.56 -3.48 -4.20
C GLY A 273 -10.53 -4.32 -3.38
N TYR A 274 -10.26 -5.61 -3.38
CA TYR A 274 -10.93 -6.62 -2.58
C TYR A 274 -9.86 -7.36 -1.80
N TYR A 275 -10.15 -7.79 -0.62
CA TYR A 275 -9.28 -8.64 0.16
C TYR A 275 -10.09 -9.58 1.03
N ALA A 276 -9.81 -10.87 0.91
CA ALA A 276 -10.35 -11.87 1.83
C ALA A 276 -9.24 -12.85 2.21
N GLU A 277 -9.25 -13.29 3.46
CA GLU A 277 -8.29 -14.25 4.00
C GLU A 277 -8.96 -15.28 4.88
N ILE A 278 -8.30 -16.42 5.04
CA ILE A 278 -8.61 -17.34 6.12
C ILE A 278 -7.75 -16.95 7.32
N VAL A 279 -8.38 -16.48 8.38
CA VAL A 279 -7.72 -15.92 9.55
C VAL A 279 -6.69 -16.89 10.13
N GLY A 280 -5.43 -16.46 10.17
CA GLY A 280 -4.32 -17.21 10.73
C GLY A 280 -3.84 -18.41 9.89
N LYS A 281 -4.22 -18.49 8.60
CA LYS A 281 -3.80 -19.59 7.72
C LYS A 281 -2.92 -19.18 6.55
N GLY A 282 -2.73 -17.88 6.31
CA GLY A 282 -1.89 -17.36 5.22
C GLY A 282 -2.46 -17.57 3.82
N GLN A 283 -3.74 -17.90 3.70
CA GLN A 283 -4.46 -18.04 2.43
C GLN A 283 -5.36 -16.83 2.23
N SER A 284 -5.25 -16.17 1.09
CA SER A 284 -5.98 -14.95 0.78
C SER A 284 -6.27 -14.81 -0.71
N THR A 285 -7.21 -13.93 -1.03
CA THR A 285 -7.49 -13.48 -2.39
C THR A 285 -7.73 -11.98 -2.42
N GLU A 286 -7.33 -11.35 -3.52
CA GLU A 286 -7.52 -9.92 -3.76
C GLU A 286 -8.54 -9.65 -4.88
N GLN A 287 -9.31 -10.65 -5.27
CA GLN A 287 -10.27 -10.56 -6.36
C GLN A 287 -11.68 -10.89 -5.91
N ASN A 288 -12.66 -10.16 -6.40
CA ASN A 288 -14.05 -10.56 -6.29
C ASN A 288 -14.30 -11.82 -7.13
N GLY A 289 -14.82 -12.88 -6.51
CA GLY A 289 -14.92 -14.20 -7.12
C GLY A 289 -13.60 -14.98 -7.16
N GLY A 290 -12.55 -14.49 -6.54
CA GLY A 290 -11.29 -15.18 -6.36
C GLY A 290 -11.37 -16.30 -5.33
N THR A 291 -10.38 -17.22 -5.34
CA THR A 291 -10.33 -18.36 -4.46
C THR A 291 -9.25 -18.26 -3.41
N LEU A 292 -9.44 -18.97 -2.30
CA LEU A 292 -8.51 -18.98 -1.16
C LEU A 292 -7.50 -20.14 -1.24
N GLY A 293 -7.57 -20.97 -2.28
CA GLY A 293 -6.77 -22.18 -2.44
C GLY A 293 -7.32 -23.38 -1.65
N ASN A 294 -6.71 -24.53 -1.85
CA ASN A 294 -7.16 -25.77 -1.27
C ASN A 294 -7.13 -25.76 0.27
N MET A 295 -8.13 -26.33 0.90
CA MET A 295 -8.25 -26.41 2.35
C MET A 295 -7.31 -27.48 2.92
N LEU A 296 -6.19 -27.06 3.52
CA LEU A 296 -5.17 -27.98 4.06
C LEU A 296 -5.42 -28.39 5.52
N TYR A 297 -6.46 -27.91 6.15
CA TYR A 297 -6.84 -28.12 7.55
C TYR A 297 -8.31 -28.51 7.65
N ASP A 298 -8.74 -28.95 8.80
CA ASP A 298 -10.11 -29.29 9.12
C ASP A 298 -10.62 -28.54 10.36
N GLY A 299 -11.94 -28.55 10.57
CA GLY A 299 -12.60 -27.86 11.67
C GLY A 299 -13.18 -26.51 11.26
N GLN A 300 -13.49 -25.67 12.23
CA GLN A 300 -14.02 -24.33 11.99
C GLN A 300 -12.92 -23.37 11.58
N ILE A 301 -13.19 -22.58 10.56
CA ILE A 301 -12.34 -21.49 10.07
C ILE A 301 -13.18 -20.23 9.91
N THR A 302 -12.54 -19.09 10.08
CA THR A 302 -13.14 -17.78 9.82
C THR A 302 -12.54 -17.19 8.58
N ILE A 303 -13.40 -16.83 7.63
CA ILE A 303 -13.03 -16.04 6.44
C ILE A 303 -13.34 -14.59 6.77
N ARG A 304 -12.33 -13.73 6.67
CA ARG A 304 -12.40 -12.30 6.92
C ARG A 304 -12.22 -11.55 5.62
N ALA A 305 -13.09 -10.59 5.37
CA ALA A 305 -13.08 -9.83 4.14
C ALA A 305 -13.20 -8.33 4.38
N LYS A 306 -12.61 -7.55 3.48
CA LYS A 306 -12.73 -6.09 3.39
C LYS A 306 -12.66 -5.66 1.94
N VAL A 307 -13.11 -4.45 1.67
CA VAL A 307 -12.92 -3.78 0.38
C VAL A 307 -12.17 -2.48 0.57
N ILE A 308 -11.49 -2.04 -0.48
CA ILE A 308 -10.68 -0.83 -0.52
C ILE A 308 -11.25 0.08 -1.60
N ASP A 309 -11.51 1.33 -1.26
CA ASP A 309 -12.03 2.31 -2.21
C ASP A 309 -10.92 3.05 -2.97
N SER A 310 -11.33 3.91 -3.90
CA SER A 310 -10.44 4.72 -4.72
C SER A 310 -9.66 5.78 -3.94
N ARG A 311 -10.00 6.02 -2.67
CA ARG A 311 -9.25 6.86 -1.73
C ARG A 311 -8.22 6.07 -0.92
N GLY A 312 -8.15 4.74 -1.10
CA GLY A 312 -7.29 3.85 -0.33
C GLY A 312 -7.84 3.52 1.07
N ARG A 313 -9.12 3.76 1.33
CA ARG A 313 -9.76 3.48 2.61
C ARG A 313 -10.38 2.10 2.62
N GLU A 314 -10.32 1.46 3.78
CA GLU A 314 -10.83 0.11 3.98
C GLU A 314 -12.22 0.13 4.62
N SER A 315 -13.07 -0.79 4.21
CA SER A 315 -14.36 -1.04 4.86
C SER A 315 -14.19 -1.61 6.28
N GLN A 316 -15.28 -1.68 7.02
CA GLN A 316 -15.33 -2.57 8.19
C GLN A 316 -15.08 -4.02 7.72
N LEU A 317 -14.47 -4.81 8.63
CA LEU A 317 -14.22 -6.22 8.39
C LEU A 317 -15.53 -7.00 8.45
N VAL A 318 -15.71 -7.92 7.52
CA VAL A 318 -16.82 -8.87 7.48
C VAL A 318 -16.26 -10.27 7.69
N ASP A 319 -16.68 -10.91 8.77
CA ASP A 319 -16.25 -12.25 9.13
C ASP A 319 -17.37 -13.25 8.83
N LYS A 320 -17.03 -14.39 8.24
CA LYS A 320 -17.90 -15.54 8.05
C LYS A 320 -17.22 -16.81 8.50
N THR A 321 -17.82 -17.52 9.45
CA THR A 321 -17.31 -18.80 9.95
C THR A 321 -17.93 -19.95 9.16
N VAL A 322 -17.09 -20.87 8.72
CA VAL A 322 -17.48 -22.10 8.00
C VAL A 322 -16.77 -23.31 8.58
N THR A 323 -17.24 -24.51 8.24
CA THR A 323 -16.66 -25.77 8.69
C THR A 323 -15.97 -26.49 7.54
N VAL A 324 -14.69 -26.80 7.69
CA VAL A 324 -13.95 -27.69 6.78
C VAL A 324 -14.04 -29.12 7.33
N LEU A 325 -14.69 -29.98 6.57
CA LEU A 325 -14.85 -31.39 6.91
C LEU A 325 -13.54 -32.13 6.66
N LYS A 326 -13.11 -32.90 7.68
CA LYS A 326 -11.92 -33.72 7.57
C LYS A 326 -12.08 -34.77 6.47
N TYR A 327 -11.06 -34.88 5.61
CA TYR A 327 -10.99 -35.90 4.59
C TYR A 327 -9.76 -36.77 4.78
N PHE A 328 -9.94 -38.06 4.59
CA PHE A 328 -8.88 -39.05 4.41
C PHE A 328 -9.25 -40.01 3.27
N PRO A 329 -8.26 -40.49 2.49
CA PRO A 329 -8.52 -41.45 1.40
C PRO A 329 -9.12 -42.74 1.90
N PRO A 330 -9.88 -43.47 1.06
CA PRO A 330 -10.41 -44.79 1.40
C PRO A 330 -9.31 -45.73 1.90
N ALA A 331 -9.55 -46.41 2.99
CA ALA A 331 -8.65 -47.41 3.55
C ALA A 331 -9.30 -48.78 3.54
N LEU A 332 -8.66 -49.74 2.93
CA LEU A 332 -9.17 -51.10 2.73
C LEU A 332 -8.11 -52.12 3.16
N SER A 333 -8.53 -53.05 3.98
CA SER A 333 -7.87 -54.34 4.17
C SER A 333 -8.90 -55.43 4.38
N PHE A 334 -8.57 -56.65 4.06
CA PHE A 334 -9.45 -57.80 4.31
C PHE A 334 -8.62 -59.07 4.41
N ASP A 335 -9.19 -60.04 5.10
CA ASP A 335 -8.77 -61.42 5.09
C ASP A 335 -9.77 -62.26 4.29
N VAL A 336 -9.33 -63.34 3.71
CA VAL A 336 -10.20 -64.25 2.99
C VAL A 336 -9.97 -65.67 3.52
N ALA A 337 -11.07 -66.31 3.87
CA ALA A 337 -11.05 -67.70 4.30
C ALA A 337 -11.98 -68.56 3.42
N ARG A 338 -11.61 -69.81 3.26
CA ARG A 338 -12.50 -70.81 2.64
C ARG A 338 -13.60 -71.20 3.63
N SER A 339 -14.79 -71.38 3.13
CA SER A 339 -15.96 -71.74 3.90
C SER A 339 -16.94 -72.56 3.03
N GLY A 340 -18.04 -72.98 3.60
CA GLY A 340 -19.04 -73.82 2.91
C GLY A 340 -18.72 -75.30 2.97
N TYR A 341 -19.69 -76.09 2.52
CA TYR A 341 -19.51 -77.56 2.41
C TYR A 341 -18.61 -77.86 1.21
N GLY A 342 -17.44 -78.42 1.50
CA GLY A 342 -16.44 -78.68 0.44
C GLY A 342 -15.46 -77.52 0.18
N SER A 343 -15.45 -76.48 1.03
CA SER A 343 -14.48 -75.33 1.00
C SER A 343 -14.44 -74.58 -0.35
N ASP A 344 -15.58 -74.54 -1.03
CA ASP A 344 -15.75 -73.92 -2.36
C ASP A 344 -16.25 -72.46 -2.30
N THR A 345 -16.52 -71.96 -1.13
CA THR A 345 -16.94 -70.57 -0.89
C THR A 345 -15.76 -69.76 -0.33
N LEU A 346 -15.55 -68.53 -0.85
CA LEU A 346 -14.63 -67.56 -0.27
C LEU A 346 -15.40 -66.51 0.54
N THR A 347 -15.13 -66.48 1.85
CA THR A 347 -15.68 -65.52 2.77
C THR A 347 -14.62 -64.43 3.06
N VAL A 348 -14.98 -63.19 2.78
CA VAL A 348 -14.11 -62.02 3.02
C VAL A 348 -14.48 -61.36 4.34
N THR A 349 -13.52 -61.16 5.24
CA THR A 349 -13.68 -60.36 6.44
C THR A 349 -13.13 -58.98 6.18
N ARG A 350 -14.01 -58.01 5.98
CA ARG A 350 -13.73 -56.66 5.47
C ARG A 350 -13.42 -55.68 6.61
N ARG A 351 -12.38 -54.89 6.41
CA ARG A 351 -12.05 -53.70 7.18
C ARG A 351 -11.91 -52.55 6.18
N ALA A 352 -12.89 -51.68 6.14
CA ALA A 352 -12.98 -50.62 5.15
C ALA A 352 -13.41 -49.33 5.85
N SER A 353 -12.84 -48.20 5.43
CA SER A 353 -13.26 -46.90 5.94
C SER A 353 -13.11 -45.82 4.88
N ILE A 354 -14.02 -44.84 4.91
CA ILE A 354 -13.98 -43.62 4.14
C ILE A 354 -14.28 -42.42 5.04
N ALA A 355 -13.88 -41.23 4.63
CA ALA A 355 -14.30 -39.99 5.29
C ALA A 355 -15.81 -39.79 5.13
N PRO A 356 -16.59 -39.69 6.20
CA PRO A 356 -18.08 -39.63 6.12
C PRO A 356 -18.57 -38.32 5.51
N LEU A 357 -17.86 -37.20 5.66
CA LEU A 357 -18.24 -35.86 5.20
C LEU A 357 -19.66 -35.50 5.63
N SER A 358 -19.89 -35.45 6.94
CA SER A 358 -21.20 -35.19 7.51
C SER A 358 -21.57 -33.72 7.47
N VAL A 359 -22.71 -33.41 6.81
CA VAL A 359 -23.33 -32.08 6.73
C VAL A 359 -24.65 -32.13 7.47
N PHE A 360 -24.81 -31.31 8.52
CA PHE A 360 -25.96 -31.32 9.41
C PHE A 360 -26.34 -32.75 9.92
N GLY A 361 -25.30 -33.53 10.26
CA GLY A 361 -25.49 -34.89 10.76
C GLY A 361 -25.76 -35.97 9.69
N THR A 362 -25.84 -35.57 8.42
CA THR A 362 -26.07 -36.50 7.30
C THR A 362 -24.77 -36.77 6.56
N GLN A 363 -24.41 -38.06 6.41
CA GLN A 363 -23.27 -38.46 5.58
C GLN A 363 -23.53 -38.10 4.10
N LYS A 364 -22.54 -37.47 3.46
CA LYS A 364 -22.59 -37.08 2.04
C LYS A 364 -21.70 -37.93 1.15
N ASN A 365 -20.68 -38.56 1.72
CA ASN A 365 -19.82 -39.48 0.99
C ASN A 365 -20.44 -40.88 0.88
N THR A 366 -20.12 -41.60 -0.19
CA THR A 366 -20.64 -42.94 -0.44
C THR A 366 -19.47 -43.93 -0.48
N MET A 367 -19.53 -44.95 0.34
CA MET A 367 -18.58 -46.06 0.31
C MET A 367 -19.00 -47.08 -0.74
N THR A 368 -18.14 -47.32 -1.72
CA THR A 368 -18.39 -48.35 -2.74
C THR A 368 -17.25 -49.36 -2.71
N LEU A 369 -17.60 -50.63 -2.48
CA LEU A 369 -16.64 -51.73 -2.41
C LEU A 369 -17.02 -52.80 -3.43
N SER A 370 -16.04 -53.22 -4.23
CA SER A 370 -16.18 -54.27 -5.23
C SER A 370 -15.04 -55.28 -5.11
N PHE A 371 -15.33 -56.50 -5.50
CA PHE A 371 -14.36 -57.59 -5.49
C PHE A 371 -14.24 -58.28 -6.84
N SER A 372 -13.03 -58.71 -7.15
CA SER A 372 -12.74 -59.57 -8.28
C SER A 372 -11.74 -60.65 -7.89
N VAL A 373 -11.82 -61.80 -8.53
CA VAL A 373 -10.98 -62.97 -8.22
C VAL A 373 -10.32 -63.49 -9.48
N ALA A 374 -9.04 -63.85 -9.36
CA ALA A 374 -8.30 -64.55 -10.38
C ALA A 374 -7.70 -65.82 -9.80
N GLU A 375 -7.46 -66.86 -10.63
CA GLU A 375 -6.57 -67.96 -10.23
C GLU A 375 -5.15 -67.38 -9.99
N LEU A 376 -4.49 -67.88 -8.95
CA LEU A 376 -3.15 -67.38 -8.59
C LEU A 376 -2.16 -67.50 -9.79
N GLY A 377 -1.57 -66.36 -10.14
CA GLY A 377 -0.68 -66.24 -11.30
C GLY A 377 -1.37 -65.88 -12.62
N SER A 378 -2.71 -65.80 -12.65
CA SER A 378 -3.46 -65.29 -13.79
C SER A 378 -3.57 -63.75 -13.74
N SER A 379 -3.47 -63.13 -14.91
CA SER A 379 -3.73 -61.68 -15.05
C SER A 379 -5.21 -61.36 -15.26
N TYR A 380 -6.07 -62.36 -15.46
CA TYR A 380 -7.49 -62.20 -15.72
C TYR A 380 -8.31 -62.28 -14.41
N PHE A 381 -8.96 -61.17 -14.06
CA PHE A 381 -9.83 -61.07 -12.89
C PHE A 381 -11.30 -61.08 -13.32
N SER A 382 -12.07 -61.99 -12.75
CA SER A 382 -13.54 -62.03 -12.90
C SER A 382 -14.22 -61.19 -11.80
N ALA A 383 -15.27 -60.48 -12.12
CA ALA A 383 -16.07 -59.77 -11.12
C ALA A 383 -16.84 -60.78 -10.22
N ASN A 384 -16.50 -60.81 -8.94
CA ASN A 384 -17.04 -61.77 -7.98
C ASN A 384 -17.63 -61.05 -6.75
N ASN A 385 -18.46 -60.08 -6.99
CA ASN A 385 -18.97 -59.19 -5.96
C ASN A 385 -19.74 -59.87 -4.84
N GLY A 386 -20.84 -60.58 -5.14
CA GLY A 386 -21.67 -61.24 -4.15
C GLY A 386 -22.14 -60.30 -3.03
N SER A 387 -22.39 -60.89 -1.84
CA SER A 387 -22.74 -60.11 -0.64
C SER A 387 -21.56 -59.35 -0.03
N ALA A 388 -20.33 -59.62 -0.52
CA ALA A 388 -19.12 -58.92 -0.05
C ALA A 388 -19.04 -57.50 -0.56
N SER A 389 -19.64 -57.20 -1.73
CA SER A 389 -19.66 -55.88 -2.37
C SER A 389 -20.86 -55.05 -1.94
N GLY A 390 -20.85 -53.77 -2.24
CA GLY A 390 -21.96 -52.87 -2.02
C GLY A 390 -21.62 -51.42 -2.18
N ALA A 391 -22.68 -50.60 -2.15
CA ALA A 391 -22.56 -49.14 -2.06
C ALA A 391 -23.39 -48.65 -0.87
N TRP A 392 -22.75 -47.94 0.03
CA TRP A 392 -23.39 -47.50 1.27
C TRP A 392 -23.29 -45.98 1.38
N ALA A 393 -24.44 -45.31 1.43
CA ALA A 393 -24.53 -43.87 1.62
C ALA A 393 -24.52 -43.45 3.10
N ASN A 394 -24.84 -44.40 4.01
CA ASN A 394 -24.97 -44.10 5.45
C ASN A 394 -23.95 -44.86 6.32
N VAL A 395 -23.02 -45.57 5.69
CA VAL A 395 -21.96 -46.33 6.38
C VAL A 395 -20.63 -45.84 5.88
N SER A 396 -19.80 -45.40 6.80
CA SER A 396 -18.44 -44.92 6.51
C SER A 396 -17.36 -45.92 6.91
N SER A 397 -17.72 -47.00 7.60
CA SER A 397 -16.76 -48.03 7.98
C SER A 397 -17.38 -49.41 8.08
N LEU A 398 -16.61 -50.41 7.72
CA LEU A 398 -16.88 -51.84 7.97
C LEU A 398 -15.77 -52.34 8.90
N VAL A 399 -16.15 -52.91 10.02
CA VAL A 399 -15.21 -53.45 11.02
C VAL A 399 -15.40 -54.94 11.16
N ASN A 400 -14.42 -55.73 10.70
CA ASN A 400 -14.47 -57.19 10.71
C ASN A 400 -15.81 -57.77 10.16
N SER A 401 -16.31 -57.13 9.11
CA SER A 401 -17.59 -57.52 8.50
C SER A 401 -17.40 -58.64 7.50
N SER A 402 -17.91 -59.81 7.80
CA SER A 402 -17.77 -60.98 6.96
C SER A 402 -18.91 -61.10 5.93
N ALA A 403 -18.58 -61.48 4.71
CA ALA A 403 -19.53 -61.71 3.63
C ALA A 403 -18.89 -62.55 2.51
N ASN A 404 -19.72 -63.22 1.74
CA ASN A 404 -19.26 -64.16 0.73
C ASN A 404 -19.10 -63.48 -0.64
N LEU A 405 -18.05 -63.89 -1.36
CA LEU A 405 -17.89 -63.61 -2.77
C LEU A 405 -18.85 -64.44 -3.61
N TYR A 406 -19.24 -63.93 -4.75
CA TYR A 406 -20.03 -64.66 -5.71
C TYR A 406 -19.13 -65.61 -6.55
N GLY A 407 -19.52 -66.88 -6.64
CA GLY A 407 -18.85 -67.91 -7.41
C GLY A 407 -18.58 -69.17 -6.61
N ALA A 408 -18.15 -70.21 -7.30
CA ALA A 408 -17.66 -71.47 -6.73
C ALA A 408 -16.14 -71.56 -6.98
N PHE A 409 -15.37 -71.75 -5.93
CA PHE A 409 -13.91 -71.68 -5.95
C PHE A 409 -13.29 -73.03 -5.61
N SER A 410 -12.78 -73.70 -6.62
CA SER A 410 -12.21 -75.02 -6.42
C SER A 410 -11.26 -75.10 -5.20
N PRO A 411 -11.46 -76.06 -4.28
CA PRO A 411 -10.61 -76.20 -3.12
C PRO A 411 -9.13 -76.59 -3.49
N THR A 412 -8.95 -77.08 -4.70
CA THR A 412 -7.62 -77.51 -5.22
C THR A 412 -6.86 -76.41 -5.94
N LYS A 413 -7.39 -75.20 -6.03
CA LYS A 413 -6.74 -74.03 -6.67
C LYS A 413 -6.56 -72.92 -5.69
N SER A 414 -5.48 -72.19 -5.82
CA SER A 414 -5.24 -70.91 -5.11
C SER A 414 -5.76 -69.76 -5.93
N TYR A 415 -6.20 -68.70 -5.22
CA TYR A 415 -6.81 -67.54 -5.86
C TYR A 415 -6.21 -66.25 -5.29
N THR A 416 -6.09 -65.24 -6.14
CA THR A 416 -5.87 -63.86 -5.72
C THR A 416 -7.19 -63.13 -5.71
N VAL A 417 -7.59 -62.62 -4.57
CA VAL A 417 -8.78 -61.77 -4.38
C VAL A 417 -8.33 -60.32 -4.39
N LYS A 418 -8.91 -59.51 -5.27
CA LYS A 418 -8.68 -58.07 -5.33
C LYS A 418 -9.93 -57.33 -4.91
N GLY A 419 -9.83 -56.51 -3.89
CA GLY A 419 -10.86 -55.56 -3.44
C GLY A 419 -10.50 -54.12 -3.88
N ILE A 420 -11.52 -53.40 -4.33
CA ILE A 420 -11.41 -51.98 -4.65
C ILE A 420 -12.43 -51.22 -3.82
N LEU A 421 -11.95 -50.35 -2.96
CA LEU A 421 -12.77 -49.44 -2.20
C LEU A 421 -12.65 -48.04 -2.81
N SER A 422 -13.78 -47.44 -3.12
CA SER A 422 -13.85 -46.07 -3.61
C SER A 422 -14.84 -45.20 -2.83
N ASP A 423 -14.56 -43.93 -2.79
CA ASP A 423 -15.50 -42.92 -2.37
C ASP A 423 -15.79 -41.94 -3.52
N LYS A 424 -16.33 -40.75 -3.23
CA LYS A 424 -16.63 -39.73 -4.24
C LYS A 424 -15.37 -39.10 -4.87
N PHE A 425 -14.19 -39.25 -4.25
CA PHE A 425 -12.96 -38.53 -4.60
C PHE A 425 -11.82 -39.44 -5.04
N SER A 426 -11.69 -40.59 -4.42
CA SER A 426 -10.55 -41.47 -4.66
C SER A 426 -10.89 -42.95 -4.48
N ARG A 427 -9.92 -43.80 -4.80
CA ARG A 427 -10.03 -45.24 -4.62
C ARG A 427 -8.74 -45.83 -4.10
N THR A 428 -8.85 -46.96 -3.40
CA THR A 428 -7.76 -47.81 -2.99
C THR A 428 -8.02 -49.26 -3.37
N GLU A 429 -6.95 -50.01 -3.58
CA GLU A 429 -6.99 -51.43 -3.92
C GLU A 429 -6.21 -52.20 -2.84
N PHE A 430 -6.67 -53.38 -2.55
CA PHE A 430 -6.00 -54.35 -1.70
C PHE A 430 -6.15 -55.75 -2.30
N THR A 431 -5.12 -56.59 -2.21
CA THR A 431 -5.13 -57.95 -2.71
C THR A 431 -4.78 -58.91 -1.59
N PHE A 432 -5.38 -60.09 -1.66
CA PHE A 432 -5.15 -61.18 -0.69
C PHE A 432 -5.14 -62.51 -1.43
N ASP A 433 -4.07 -63.30 -1.19
CA ASP A 433 -3.97 -64.61 -1.79
C ASP A 433 -4.56 -65.69 -0.86
N VAL A 434 -5.42 -66.49 -1.45
CA VAL A 434 -6.07 -67.60 -0.77
C VAL A 434 -5.50 -68.89 -1.29
N GLY A 435 -4.88 -69.65 -0.41
CA GLY A 435 -4.33 -70.98 -0.76
C GLY A 435 -5.43 -72.02 -1.04
N THR A 436 -5.03 -73.16 -1.45
CA THR A 436 -5.89 -74.37 -1.54
C THR A 436 -6.47 -74.70 -0.16
N GLU A 437 -7.38 -75.63 -0.09
CA GLU A 437 -7.82 -76.16 1.20
C GLU A 437 -6.65 -76.69 2.06
N SER A 438 -6.73 -76.47 3.37
CA SER A 438 -5.64 -76.82 4.28
C SER A 438 -5.57 -78.34 4.47
N VAL A 439 -4.50 -78.94 3.98
CA VAL A 439 -4.12 -80.35 4.24
C VAL A 439 -2.74 -80.37 4.82
N VAL A 440 -2.41 -81.35 5.66
CA VAL A 440 -1.06 -81.43 6.27
C VAL A 440 0.00 -81.62 5.19
N MET A 441 -0.25 -82.45 4.23
CA MET A 441 0.59 -82.70 3.04
C MET A 441 -0.25 -83.21 1.90
N SER A 442 0.04 -82.75 0.71
CA SER A 442 -0.52 -83.29 -0.55
C SER A 442 0.63 -83.74 -1.46
N ILE A 443 0.50 -84.90 -2.09
CA ILE A 443 1.47 -85.45 -3.03
C ILE A 443 0.86 -85.46 -4.42
N ALA A 444 1.50 -84.82 -5.38
CA ALA A 444 1.08 -84.82 -6.76
C ALA A 444 2.22 -85.36 -7.65
N LYS A 445 1.94 -85.63 -8.93
CA LYS A 445 2.94 -86.21 -9.86
C LYS A 445 4.24 -85.41 -9.95
N ASN A 446 4.14 -84.09 -9.82
CA ASN A 446 5.26 -83.19 -10.09
C ASN A 446 5.74 -82.41 -8.86
N GLY A 447 5.21 -82.73 -7.62
CA GLY A 447 5.61 -82.02 -6.40
C GLY A 447 4.80 -82.35 -5.18
N ILE A 448 5.19 -81.75 -4.05
CA ILE A 448 4.57 -81.91 -2.73
C ILE A 448 4.08 -80.57 -2.23
N GLY A 449 2.80 -80.53 -1.79
CA GLY A 449 2.21 -79.40 -1.05
C GLY A 449 2.31 -79.66 0.46
N PHE A 450 2.78 -78.68 1.24
CA PHE A 450 2.74 -78.70 2.73
C PHE A 450 1.72 -77.70 3.23
N GLN A 451 0.83 -78.13 4.09
CA GLN A 451 -0.31 -77.39 4.64
C GLN A 451 -1.26 -76.80 3.58
N LYS A 452 -1.21 -77.32 2.38
CA LYS A 452 -2.06 -77.00 1.21
C LYS A 452 -2.10 -78.16 0.22
N ILE A 453 -3.07 -78.16 -0.64
CA ILE A 453 -3.06 -79.04 -1.83
C ILE A 453 -2.03 -78.48 -2.81
N TRP A 454 -1.20 -79.33 -3.39
CA TRP A 454 -0.15 -78.94 -4.33
C TRP A 454 -0.75 -78.29 -5.60
N GLU A 455 -0.18 -77.17 -6.01
CA GLU A 455 -0.57 -76.49 -7.26
C GLU A 455 0.63 -76.31 -8.21
N LYS A 456 1.79 -76.02 -7.71
CA LYS A 456 2.95 -75.66 -8.54
C LYS A 456 4.28 -75.92 -7.86
N GLY A 457 5.32 -76.17 -8.72
CA GLY A 457 6.70 -76.36 -8.24
C GLY A 457 6.95 -77.74 -7.63
N ALA A 458 8.19 -78.05 -7.28
CA ALA A 458 8.56 -79.31 -6.61
C ALA A 458 8.15 -79.32 -5.14
N ILE A 459 8.21 -78.15 -4.48
CA ILE A 459 7.73 -77.93 -3.10
C ILE A 459 6.79 -76.70 -3.13
N ASP A 460 5.55 -76.86 -2.65
CA ASP A 460 4.55 -75.83 -2.59
C ASP A 460 4.04 -75.77 -1.11
N ALA A 461 4.48 -74.80 -0.35
CA ALA A 461 4.21 -74.68 1.08
C ALA A 461 3.34 -73.49 1.41
N LYS A 462 2.37 -73.63 2.33
CA LYS A 462 1.62 -72.54 2.94
C LYS A 462 2.23 -72.23 4.31
N GLY A 463 2.77 -71.05 4.47
CA GLY A 463 3.43 -70.59 5.69
C GLY A 463 4.95 -70.52 5.56
N ASP A 464 5.58 -70.30 6.70
CA ASP A 464 7.07 -70.12 6.76
C ASP A 464 7.81 -71.45 6.56
N ALA A 465 8.91 -71.43 5.80
CA ALA A 465 9.81 -72.55 5.66
C ALA A 465 11.11 -72.23 6.47
N TYR A 466 11.43 -73.08 7.42
CA TYR A 466 12.69 -72.98 8.14
C TYR A 466 13.73 -73.86 7.48
N ILE A 467 14.71 -73.24 6.85
CA ILE A 467 15.83 -73.89 6.17
C ILE A 467 17.08 -73.69 6.99
N SER A 468 17.61 -74.75 7.61
CA SER A 468 18.83 -74.69 8.45
C SER A 468 20.11 -74.59 7.63
N GLY A 469 20.04 -74.56 6.30
CA GLY A 469 21.14 -74.40 5.38
C GLY A 469 20.93 -73.23 4.41
N LYS A 470 21.65 -73.23 3.33
CA LYS A 470 21.53 -72.21 2.26
C LYS A 470 20.40 -72.54 1.32
N LEU A 471 19.57 -71.56 0.99
CA LEU A 471 18.55 -71.66 -0.04
C LEU A 471 19.13 -71.11 -1.37
N PHE A 472 19.03 -71.90 -2.44
CA PHE A 472 19.44 -71.47 -3.76
C PHE A 472 18.19 -71.43 -4.69
N VAL A 473 18.03 -70.37 -5.43
CA VAL A 473 17.06 -70.23 -6.50
C VAL A 473 17.83 -69.99 -7.79
N ASN A 474 17.62 -70.86 -8.78
CA ASN A 474 18.38 -70.81 -10.05
C ASN A 474 19.91 -70.69 -9.86
N ASN A 475 20.48 -71.51 -8.98
CA ASN A 475 21.89 -71.51 -8.61
C ASN A 475 22.39 -70.22 -7.92
N THR A 476 21.52 -69.33 -7.56
CA THR A 476 21.84 -68.09 -6.82
C THR A 476 21.42 -68.26 -5.34
N GLU A 477 22.35 -68.06 -4.40
CA GLU A 477 22.05 -68.08 -2.96
C GLU A 477 21.10 -66.94 -2.60
N VAL A 478 19.95 -67.27 -2.01
CA VAL A 478 19.04 -66.28 -1.44
C VAL A 478 19.57 -65.80 -0.09
N LYS A 479 20.14 -64.65 -0.04
CA LYS A 479 20.64 -64.04 1.21
C LYS A 479 19.48 -63.37 1.98
N PRO A 480 19.35 -63.63 3.31
CA PRO A 480 18.19 -63.17 4.08
C PRO A 480 18.22 -61.67 4.45
N SER A 481 19.17 -60.91 4.01
CA SER A 481 19.23 -59.46 4.29
C SER A 481 19.86 -58.70 3.12
N PHE A 482 19.27 -57.59 2.81
CA PHE A 482 19.94 -56.58 1.97
C PHE A 482 21.21 -56.13 2.71
N ASP A 483 22.35 -56.11 1.99
CA ASP A 483 23.55 -55.48 2.51
C ASP A 483 23.25 -54.01 2.83
N LYS A 484 23.50 -53.63 4.07
CA LYS A 484 23.29 -52.25 4.53
C LYS A 484 23.98 -51.24 3.61
N THR A 485 25.10 -51.63 3.00
CA THR A 485 25.87 -50.83 2.05
C THR A 485 25.16 -50.68 0.70
N GLU A 486 24.46 -51.74 0.23
CA GLU A 486 23.67 -51.65 -1.00
C GLU A 486 22.48 -50.71 -0.86
N ILE A 487 21.76 -50.80 0.27
CA ILE A 487 20.63 -49.89 0.58
C ILE A 487 21.15 -48.46 0.67
N LEU A 488 22.25 -48.23 1.37
CA LEU A 488 22.85 -46.92 1.52
C LEU A 488 23.23 -46.33 0.13
N ASN A 489 23.84 -47.12 -0.75
CA ASN A 489 24.21 -46.66 -2.09
C ASN A 489 22.99 -46.36 -2.99
N MET A 490 21.89 -47.08 -2.77
CA MET A 490 20.64 -46.85 -3.51
C MET A 490 19.92 -45.57 -3.06
N VAL A 491 19.90 -45.32 -1.76
CA VAL A 491 19.14 -44.19 -1.18
C VAL A 491 19.97 -42.91 -1.16
N TYR A 492 21.24 -43.02 -0.83
CA TYR A 492 22.17 -41.90 -0.74
C TYR A 492 23.50 -42.24 -1.49
N PRO A 493 23.53 -42.21 -2.82
CA PRO A 493 24.79 -42.43 -3.54
C PRO A 493 25.86 -41.42 -3.13
N VAL A 494 27.13 -41.73 -3.38
CA VAL A 494 28.22 -40.76 -3.15
C VAL A 494 27.92 -39.45 -3.90
N GLY A 495 28.02 -38.34 -3.20
CA GLY A 495 27.57 -37.02 -3.67
C GLY A 495 26.18 -36.63 -3.23
N ALA A 496 25.37 -37.51 -2.63
CA ALA A 496 24.07 -37.18 -2.10
C ALA A 496 24.18 -36.28 -0.84
N ILE A 497 23.18 -35.44 -0.68
CA ILE A 497 23.04 -34.54 0.47
C ILE A 497 21.98 -35.08 1.44
N TYR A 498 22.32 -35.12 2.73
CA TYR A 498 21.39 -35.42 3.82
C TYR A 498 21.19 -34.18 4.70
N MET A 499 19.95 -33.83 4.99
CA MET A 499 19.59 -32.71 5.85
C MET A 499 18.83 -33.21 7.07
N SER A 500 19.17 -32.68 8.26
CA SER A 500 18.56 -33.08 9.51
C SER A 500 18.63 -31.98 10.57
N THR A 501 17.66 -31.96 11.48
CA THR A 501 17.73 -31.13 12.68
C THR A 501 18.68 -31.71 13.74
N SER A 502 19.05 -33.00 13.63
CA SER A 502 20.04 -33.66 14.48
C SER A 502 21.47 -33.34 14.05
N SER A 503 22.33 -33.05 15.02
CA SER A 503 23.76 -32.82 14.80
C SER A 503 24.57 -34.13 14.57
N ALA A 504 23.94 -35.29 14.75
CA ALA A 504 24.61 -36.59 14.62
C ALA A 504 25.13 -36.81 13.20
N ASN A 505 26.36 -37.28 13.06
CA ASN A 505 26.91 -37.63 11.78
C ASN A 505 26.15 -38.85 11.20
N PRO A 506 25.63 -38.80 9.99
CA PRO A 506 24.91 -39.91 9.37
C PRO A 506 25.68 -41.24 9.34
N SER A 507 27.01 -41.19 9.32
CA SER A 507 27.84 -42.41 9.39
C SER A 507 27.53 -43.29 10.63
N THR A 508 27.05 -42.70 11.71
CA THR A 508 26.77 -43.42 12.98
C THR A 508 25.53 -44.30 12.93
N PHE A 509 24.58 -44.03 12.00
CA PHE A 509 23.31 -44.78 11.96
C PHE A 509 22.94 -45.32 10.56
N ILE A 510 23.35 -44.67 9.46
CA ILE A 510 23.11 -45.18 8.10
C ILE A 510 24.37 -45.73 7.41
N GLY A 511 25.58 -45.46 7.94
CA GLY A 511 26.86 -45.86 7.39
C GLY A 511 27.41 -44.85 6.37
N GLY A 512 28.48 -45.20 5.66
CA GLY A 512 29.18 -44.34 4.73
C GLY A 512 30.04 -43.27 5.42
N THR A 513 30.69 -42.45 4.61
CA THR A 513 31.48 -41.31 5.10
C THR A 513 30.80 -40.00 4.74
N TRP A 514 30.65 -39.12 5.73
CA TRP A 514 29.91 -37.88 5.56
C TRP A 514 30.70 -36.71 6.11
N GLN A 515 30.64 -35.60 5.43
CA GLN A 515 31.22 -34.34 5.88
C GLN A 515 30.17 -33.21 5.93
N ARG A 516 30.39 -32.22 6.78
CA ARG A 516 29.55 -31.02 6.83
C ARG A 516 29.61 -30.29 5.49
N TYR A 517 28.45 -29.91 4.98
CA TYR A 517 28.32 -29.22 3.70
C TYR A 517 27.57 -27.90 3.83
N ALA A 518 27.90 -26.92 3.03
CA ALA A 518 27.24 -25.63 2.91
C ALA A 518 27.01 -24.88 4.24
N GLN A 519 27.94 -24.99 5.20
CA GLN A 519 27.80 -24.34 6.51
C GLN A 519 27.68 -22.82 6.39
N GLY A 520 26.56 -22.25 6.93
CA GLY A 520 26.28 -20.81 6.86
C GLY A 520 25.97 -20.28 5.47
N ARG A 521 25.54 -21.17 4.54
CA ARG A 521 25.20 -20.83 3.16
C ARG A 521 23.83 -21.38 2.80
N THR A 522 23.15 -20.69 1.89
CA THR A 522 21.96 -21.19 1.21
C THR A 522 22.39 -22.07 0.05
N ILE A 523 21.76 -23.22 -0.11
CA ILE A 523 21.99 -24.11 -1.27
C ILE A 523 21.16 -23.57 -2.44
N VAL A 524 21.82 -23.43 -3.58
CA VAL A 524 21.22 -23.00 -4.85
C VAL A 524 21.49 -24.08 -5.90
N GLY A 525 20.54 -24.31 -6.80
CA GLY A 525 20.71 -25.25 -7.92
C GLY A 525 21.79 -24.76 -8.88
N VAL A 526 22.54 -25.73 -9.48
CA VAL A 526 23.48 -25.41 -10.56
C VAL A 526 22.68 -24.94 -11.78
N SER A 527 23.11 -23.84 -12.39
CA SER A 527 22.64 -23.35 -13.68
C SER A 527 23.87 -23.18 -14.58
N GLU A 528 24.08 -24.11 -15.51
CA GLU A 528 25.26 -24.13 -16.36
C GLU A 528 25.44 -22.89 -17.23
N ASN A 529 24.34 -22.15 -17.45
CA ASN A 529 24.30 -20.95 -18.28
C ASN A 529 24.51 -19.64 -17.49
N GLU A 530 24.59 -19.73 -16.16
CA GLU A 530 24.76 -18.55 -15.29
C GLU A 530 26.13 -18.59 -14.64
N THR A 531 26.95 -17.59 -14.91
CA THR A 531 28.34 -17.55 -14.43
C THR A 531 28.46 -17.69 -12.92
N GLU A 532 27.44 -17.24 -12.16
CA GLU A 532 27.39 -17.29 -10.71
C GLU A 532 27.13 -18.68 -10.15
N PHE A 533 26.51 -19.60 -10.94
CA PHE A 533 25.98 -20.89 -10.46
C PHE A 533 26.42 -22.09 -11.35
N ASN A 534 27.43 -21.94 -12.17
CA ASN A 534 27.72 -22.83 -13.29
C ASN A 534 28.44 -24.17 -12.96
N TYR A 535 28.79 -24.43 -11.72
CA TYR A 535 29.30 -25.71 -11.27
C TYR A 535 29.04 -26.02 -9.81
N VAL A 536 29.03 -27.30 -9.47
CA VAL A 536 28.79 -27.78 -8.09
C VAL A 536 29.87 -27.28 -7.14
N GLY A 537 29.45 -26.77 -5.97
CA GLY A 537 30.37 -26.30 -4.94
C GLY A 537 30.82 -24.85 -5.12
N LYS A 538 30.38 -24.15 -6.16
CA LYS A 538 30.64 -22.72 -6.32
C LYS A 538 30.03 -21.93 -5.16
N THR A 539 30.76 -20.95 -4.67
CA THR A 539 30.34 -20.14 -3.55
C THR A 539 30.32 -18.65 -3.92
N GLY A 540 29.34 -17.94 -3.47
CA GLY A 540 29.20 -16.52 -3.73
C GLY A 540 28.31 -15.85 -2.70
N GLY A 541 27.91 -14.61 -3.01
CA GLY A 541 27.06 -13.80 -2.19
C GLY A 541 27.74 -13.19 -0.95
N ALA A 542 27.10 -12.24 -0.37
CA ALA A 542 27.57 -11.52 0.82
C ALA A 542 26.45 -11.45 1.85
N LYS A 543 26.78 -11.63 3.14
CA LYS A 543 25.83 -11.49 4.25
C LYS A 543 25.44 -10.04 4.53
N THR A 544 26.32 -9.15 4.19
CA THR A 544 26.12 -7.71 4.34
C THR A 544 26.66 -7.01 3.10
N HIS A 545 26.07 -5.92 2.72
CA HIS A 545 26.49 -5.14 1.58
C HIS A 545 26.42 -3.64 1.91
N THR A 546 27.47 -2.92 1.60
CA THR A 546 27.47 -1.44 1.64
C THR A 546 27.17 -0.97 0.22
N LEU A 547 26.11 -0.21 0.07
CA LEU A 547 25.70 0.33 -1.23
C LEU A 547 26.80 1.20 -1.83
N THR A 548 27.11 1.01 -3.08
CA THR A 548 27.92 1.93 -3.87
C THR A 548 27.08 3.08 -4.42
N ASN A 549 27.71 4.09 -4.94
CA ASN A 549 26.99 5.21 -5.54
C ASN A 549 26.16 4.81 -6.76
N GLU A 550 26.63 3.81 -7.50
CA GLU A 550 25.96 3.30 -8.69
C GLU A 550 24.74 2.42 -8.36
N GLU A 551 24.70 1.86 -7.15
CA GLU A 551 23.59 1.00 -6.70
C GLU A 551 22.45 1.80 -6.04
N MET A 552 22.66 3.06 -5.76
CA MET A 552 21.61 3.92 -5.26
C MET A 552 20.70 4.38 -6.40
N PRO A 553 19.36 4.37 -6.19
CA PRO A 553 18.45 4.98 -7.15
C PRO A 553 18.86 6.42 -7.46
N SER A 554 18.79 6.80 -8.73
CA SER A 554 19.04 8.18 -9.13
C SER A 554 18.12 9.12 -8.35
N HIS A 555 18.69 9.97 -7.52
CA HIS A 555 17.96 10.96 -6.75
C HIS A 555 18.73 12.29 -6.79
N SER A 556 18.03 13.36 -6.75
CA SER A 556 18.61 14.69 -6.64
C SER A 556 18.30 15.27 -5.27
N HIS A 557 19.32 15.66 -4.55
CA HIS A 557 19.16 16.69 -3.52
C HIS A 557 18.96 17.99 -4.30
N GLY A 558 17.80 18.64 -4.15
CA GLY A 558 17.49 19.82 -4.94
C GLY A 558 18.62 20.85 -4.86
N ASP A 559 19.39 20.94 -5.94
CA ASP A 559 20.32 22.03 -6.14
C ASP A 559 19.52 23.32 -6.16
N LYS A 560 19.65 24.12 -5.13
CA LYS A 560 19.28 25.52 -5.26
C LYS A 560 20.27 26.14 -6.25
N THR A 561 19.83 26.25 -7.48
CA THR A 561 20.55 26.90 -8.55
C THR A 561 21.12 28.21 -8.06
N ILE A 562 22.45 28.32 -8.11
CA ILE A 562 23.13 29.57 -7.98
C ILE A 562 22.83 30.36 -9.25
N SER A 563 22.00 31.41 -9.15
CA SER A 563 21.87 32.36 -10.27
C SER A 563 23.25 32.93 -10.54
N SER A 564 23.49 33.41 -11.77
CA SER A 564 24.76 33.92 -12.31
C SER A 564 25.45 35.03 -11.47
N GLY A 565 25.08 35.21 -10.22
CA GLY A 565 25.67 36.07 -9.22
C GLY A 565 26.22 35.38 -7.97
N GLY A 566 26.26 34.03 -7.93
CA GLY A 566 27.12 33.27 -7.02
C GLY A 566 26.75 33.27 -5.53
N ARG A 567 25.45 33.15 -5.14
CA ARG A 567 25.08 33.01 -3.72
C ARG A 567 24.07 31.88 -3.48
N PRO A 568 24.31 30.98 -2.51
CA PRO A 568 23.28 30.14 -1.98
C PRO A 568 22.37 30.95 -1.04
N ILE A 569 21.04 30.89 -1.26
CA ILE A 569 20.07 31.52 -0.37
C ILE A 569 19.65 30.48 0.67
N SER A 570 20.04 30.67 1.92
CA SER A 570 19.48 29.97 3.06
C SER A 570 18.33 30.81 3.64
N SER A 571 17.22 30.19 3.93
CA SER A 571 16.01 30.87 4.45
C SER A 571 16.13 31.40 5.89
N ASN A 572 17.32 31.32 6.52
CA ASN A 572 17.53 31.71 7.91
C ASN A 572 18.75 32.61 8.15
N ALA A 573 19.28 33.29 7.12
CA ALA A 573 20.29 34.31 7.33
C ALA A 573 19.67 35.69 7.21
N GLY A 574 19.66 36.42 8.32
CA GLY A 574 19.28 37.84 8.35
C GLY A 574 20.11 38.63 7.36
N TRP A 575 19.51 39.55 6.64
CA TRP A 575 20.14 40.44 5.69
C TRP A 575 21.00 41.46 6.44
N ASP A 576 22.29 41.36 6.30
CA ASP A 576 23.17 42.52 6.53
C ASP A 576 23.54 43.10 5.16
N ASN A 577 23.10 44.31 4.94
CA ASN A 577 23.13 45.01 3.65
C ASN A 577 24.44 45.72 3.36
N THR A 578 25.53 45.41 4.05
CA THR A 578 26.75 46.21 3.98
C THR A 578 28.00 45.54 3.42
N ASN A 579 27.94 44.26 2.96
CA ASN A 579 29.13 43.67 2.35
C ASN A 579 28.82 42.68 1.23
N VAL A 580 28.86 43.13 0.01
CA VAL A 580 28.97 42.30 -1.20
C VAL A 580 30.42 41.87 -1.36
N GLY A 581 30.86 40.94 -0.52
CA GLY A 581 32.16 40.30 -0.66
C GLY A 581 31.95 38.86 -1.15
N LEU A 582 32.54 38.52 -2.28
CA LEU A 582 32.80 37.15 -2.65
C LEU A 582 33.61 36.51 -1.50
N TYR A 583 32.97 35.61 -0.75
CA TYR A 583 33.71 34.76 0.16
C TYR A 583 34.67 33.89 -0.66
N LYS A 584 35.92 34.26 -0.73
CA LYS A 584 37.00 33.29 -0.89
C LYS A 584 37.09 32.57 0.44
N SER A 585 36.29 31.54 0.61
CA SER A 585 36.41 30.67 1.76
C SER A 585 37.69 29.86 1.61
N THR A 586 38.70 30.21 2.36
CA THR A 586 39.79 29.31 2.73
C THR A 586 39.41 28.44 3.91
N ASP A 587 38.13 28.47 4.34
CA ASP A 587 37.65 27.72 5.50
C ASP A 587 36.91 26.48 5.04
N TYR A 588 37.64 25.39 4.96
CA TYR A 588 37.16 24.05 4.59
C TYR A 588 35.97 23.54 5.45
N ASN A 589 35.79 24.14 6.64
CA ASN A 589 34.74 23.75 7.58
C ASN A 589 33.36 24.35 7.26
N GLN A 590 33.29 25.45 6.53
CA GLN A 590 32.03 26.08 6.14
C GLN A 590 31.39 25.39 4.92
N ILE A 591 32.19 24.87 3.99
CA ILE A 591 31.70 24.15 2.81
C ILE A 591 31.08 22.79 3.23
N ASN A 592 31.62 22.14 4.25
CA ASN A 592 31.10 20.89 4.79
C ASN A 592 29.77 21.06 5.55
N ALA A 593 29.38 22.29 5.92
CA ALA A 593 28.08 22.52 6.57
C ALA A 593 26.90 22.50 5.60
N PHE A 594 27.13 22.65 4.30
CA PHE A 594 26.08 22.62 3.26
C PHE A 594 25.89 21.24 2.60
N ASN A 595 26.91 20.41 2.64
CA ASN A 595 26.87 19.02 2.17
C ASN A 595 27.05 18.09 3.36
N LYS A 596 26.08 18.07 4.28
CA LYS A 596 26.06 16.98 5.26
C LYS A 596 25.83 15.67 4.52
N SER A 597 26.83 14.82 4.56
CA SER A 597 26.66 13.43 4.16
C SER A 597 25.46 12.85 4.91
N SER A 598 24.47 12.43 4.17
CA SER A 598 23.32 11.72 4.73
C SER A 598 23.60 10.25 4.57
N GLY A 599 23.69 9.54 5.67
CA GLY A 599 23.96 8.11 5.69
C GLY A 599 25.11 7.77 6.64
N GLY A 600 25.18 6.54 7.04
CA GLY A 600 26.16 6.04 8.01
C GLY A 600 27.22 5.13 7.40
N ASP A 601 27.25 4.92 6.08
CA ASP A 601 28.13 4.01 5.32
C ASP A 601 28.21 2.60 5.91
N GLN A 602 27.18 2.25 6.69
CA GLN A 602 27.11 0.93 7.31
C GLN A 602 26.49 -0.08 6.34
N PRO A 603 27.04 -1.28 6.25
CA PRO A 603 26.49 -2.30 5.41
C PRO A 603 25.11 -2.73 5.91
N HIS A 604 24.16 -2.85 5.01
CA HIS A 604 22.86 -3.42 5.33
C HIS A 604 22.91 -4.95 5.31
N ASN A 605 21.96 -5.56 5.99
CA ASN A 605 21.82 -6.99 6.07
C ASN A 605 21.20 -7.56 4.78
N ASN A 606 21.88 -8.52 4.16
CA ASN A 606 21.40 -9.28 2.99
C ASN A 606 20.86 -10.67 3.35
N LEU A 607 20.77 -11.00 4.64
CA LEU A 607 20.25 -12.29 5.05
C LEU A 607 18.73 -12.30 4.90
N GLN A 608 18.22 -13.16 4.06
CA GLN A 608 16.81 -13.50 4.00
C GLN A 608 16.37 -14.23 5.29
N PRO A 609 15.09 -14.22 5.67
CA PRO A 609 14.60 -15.07 6.75
C PRO A 609 14.99 -16.54 6.50
N TYR A 610 15.58 -17.18 7.48
CA TYR A 610 16.07 -18.55 7.36
C TYR A 610 15.79 -19.37 8.61
N ILE A 611 15.79 -20.68 8.42
CA ILE A 611 15.87 -21.67 9.48
C ILE A 611 17.10 -22.55 9.22
N THR A 612 17.84 -22.84 10.25
CA THR A 612 19.07 -23.64 10.12
C THR A 612 18.80 -25.12 10.30
N THR A 613 19.49 -25.92 9.52
CA THR A 613 19.53 -27.39 9.66
C THR A 613 20.96 -27.87 9.45
N TYR A 614 21.24 -29.08 9.86
CA TYR A 614 22.52 -29.72 9.58
C TYR A 614 22.49 -30.34 8.19
N ILE A 615 23.47 -30.00 7.37
CA ILE A 615 23.61 -30.49 6.00
C ILE A 615 24.89 -31.30 5.92
N TRP A 616 24.78 -32.50 5.37
CA TRP A 616 25.86 -33.45 5.23
C TRP A 616 25.97 -33.91 3.77
N LEU A 617 27.17 -33.94 3.24
CA LEU A 617 27.50 -34.51 1.92
C LEU A 617 28.12 -35.89 2.13
N ARG A 618 27.60 -36.88 1.41
CA ARG A 618 28.23 -38.20 1.39
C ARG A 618 29.47 -38.18 0.51
N THR A 619 30.61 -38.64 1.08
CA THR A 619 31.91 -38.64 0.38
C THR A 619 32.44 -40.04 0.05
N ALA A 620 31.97 -41.08 0.77
CA ALA A 620 32.28 -42.48 0.49
C ALA A 620 31.19 -43.42 1.04
#